data_4d249a8d8fe694806479076d9d74a8f9
#
_entry.id   4d249a8d8fe694806479076d9d74a8f9
#
_cell.length_a   1.000
_cell.length_b   1.000
_cell.length_c   1.000
_cell.angle_alpha   90.00
_cell.angle_beta   90.00
_cell.angle_gamma   90.00
#
_symmetry.space_group_name_H-M   'P 1'
#
loop_
_entity.id
_entity.type
_entity.pdbx_description
1 polymer ?
#
loop_
_entity_poly.entity_id
_entity_poly.type
_entity_poly.pdbx_seq_one_letter_code
_entity_poly.pdbx_strand_id
1 'polypeptide(L)'
;MIDQIIIGFLAGGLARRLGGIDKCFIPIGNKTILDWQLEKTSQFPNRILNANGDLKRFSQFKLTVIPDIYDGYFGPLCGILSIMKYSQKHYPSAKWLLSCATDVPFIPPNLGERLFEHAATADTNIVMATSYGR
;
A
#
# COMPACT_ATOMS: atom_id res chain seq x y z
N MET A 1 -7.71 10.78 13.35
CA MET A 1 -8.19 9.78 12.38
C MET A 1 -7.10 9.39 11.37
N ILE A 2 -6.56 10.32 10.64
CA ILE A 2 -5.50 10.07 9.64
C ILE A 2 -4.25 9.41 10.23
N ASP A 3 -3.86 9.78 11.43
CA ASP A 3 -2.75 9.22 12.18
C ASP A 3 -2.98 7.77 12.63
N GLN A 4 -4.22 7.31 12.63
CA GLN A 4 -4.59 5.92 12.95
C GLN A 4 -4.60 5.00 11.74
N ILE A 5 -4.33 5.54 10.55
CA ILE A 5 -4.34 4.80 9.29
C ILE A 5 -2.91 4.69 8.75
N ILE A 6 -2.49 3.47 8.47
CA ILE A 6 -1.28 3.19 7.70
C ILE A 6 -1.67 2.98 6.25
N ILE A 7 -0.97 3.60 5.32
CA ILE A 7 -1.09 3.28 3.90
C ILE A 7 -0.02 2.24 3.56
N GLY A 8 -0.44 1.10 3.06
CA GLY A 8 0.45 0.02 2.64
C GLY A 8 0.41 -0.18 1.12
N PHE A 9 1.50 0.10 0.44
CA PHE A 9 1.65 -0.17 -0.98
C PHE A 9 2.22 -1.57 -1.18
N LEU A 10 1.57 -2.40 -1.98
CA LEU A 10 1.95 -3.80 -2.19
C LEU A 10 2.67 -3.96 -3.52
N ALA A 11 3.99 -4.07 -3.48
CA ALA A 11 4.86 -4.26 -4.63
C ALA A 11 5.67 -5.58 -4.57
N GLY A 12 5.32 -6.49 -3.67
CA GLY A 12 6.12 -7.67 -3.37
C GLY A 12 5.89 -8.89 -4.25
N GLY A 13 4.99 -8.85 -5.21
CA GLY A 13 4.62 -10.02 -6.00
C GLY A 13 5.70 -10.55 -6.93
N LEU A 14 5.49 -11.84 -7.32
CA LEU A 14 6.36 -12.47 -8.30
C LEU A 14 6.16 -11.97 -9.68
N ALA A 15 5.07 -11.44 -9.93
CA ALA A 15 4.74 -11.01 -11.21
C ALA A 15 5.45 -9.86 -11.64
N ARG A 16 6.36 -10.03 -11.68
CA ARG A 16 7.12 -9.29 -11.87
C ARG A 16 6.94 -8.51 -12.83
N ARG A 17 6.94 -8.47 -13.77
CA ARG A 17 7.58 -7.47 -14.39
C ARG A 17 7.42 -7.67 -15.81
N LEU A 18 6.92 -6.71 -16.46
CA LEU A 18 7.08 -6.54 -17.89
C LEU A 18 8.54 -6.16 -18.13
N GLY A 19 9.32 -7.09 -18.72
CA GLY A 19 10.72 -6.82 -19.03
C GLY A 19 11.65 -6.61 -17.83
N GLY A 20 11.31 -7.18 -16.68
CA GLY A 20 12.13 -7.05 -15.48
C GLY A 20 11.92 -5.78 -14.66
N ILE A 21 10.93 -4.97 -15.02
CA ILE A 21 10.61 -3.71 -14.31
C ILE A 21 9.44 -3.93 -13.38
N ASP A 22 9.52 -3.41 -12.15
CA ASP A 22 8.40 -3.40 -11.24
C ASP A 22 7.24 -2.59 -11.83
N LYS A 23 6.01 -3.09 -11.69
CA LYS A 23 4.82 -2.41 -12.24
C LYS A 23 4.65 -0.99 -11.70
N CYS A 24 5.03 -0.76 -10.45
CA CYS A 24 4.92 0.56 -9.83
C CYS A 24 5.81 1.64 -10.50
N PHE A 25 6.82 1.23 -11.26
CA PHE A 25 7.67 2.15 -12.02
C PHE A 25 7.19 2.44 -13.44
N ILE A 26 6.10 1.85 -13.88
CA ILE A 26 5.53 2.13 -15.20
C ILE A 26 5.14 3.62 -15.26
N PRO A 27 5.61 4.35 -16.27
CA PRO A 27 5.27 5.76 -16.40
C PRO A 27 3.84 5.94 -16.90
N ILE A 28 3.13 6.88 -16.29
CA ILE A 28 1.83 7.35 -16.75
C ILE A 28 1.92 8.88 -16.84
N GLY A 29 2.04 9.40 -18.05
CA GLY A 29 2.37 10.80 -18.25
C GLY A 29 3.81 11.09 -17.79
N ASN A 30 3.97 12.07 -16.93
CA ASN A 30 5.27 12.51 -16.42
C ASN A 30 5.69 11.88 -15.07
N LYS A 31 4.91 10.93 -14.56
CA LYS A 31 5.16 10.29 -13.27
C LYS A 31 4.95 8.79 -13.36
N THR A 32 5.57 8.04 -12.45
CA THR A 32 5.30 6.61 -12.32
C THR A 32 3.98 6.36 -11.59
N ILE A 33 3.48 5.12 -11.66
CA ILE A 33 2.27 4.74 -10.90
C ILE A 33 2.47 5.03 -9.41
N LEU A 34 3.64 4.68 -8.86
CA LEU A 34 3.92 4.91 -7.44
C LEU A 34 3.94 6.40 -7.11
N ASP A 35 4.51 7.25 -7.97
CA ASP A 35 4.48 8.71 -7.77
C ASP A 35 3.04 9.24 -7.67
N TRP A 36 2.16 8.78 -8.55
CA TRP A 36 0.75 9.14 -8.50
C TRP A 36 0.07 8.70 -7.20
N GLN A 37 0.34 7.47 -6.77
CA GLN A 37 -0.21 6.95 -5.52
C GLN A 37 0.29 7.73 -4.31
N LEU A 38 1.57 8.08 -4.27
CA LEU A 38 2.15 8.87 -3.19
C LEU A 38 1.57 10.27 -3.12
N GLU A 39 1.31 10.88 -4.27
CA GLU A 39 0.65 12.19 -4.33
C GLU A 39 -0.78 12.11 -3.79
N LYS A 40 -1.55 11.11 -4.21
CA LYS A 40 -2.95 10.91 -3.77
C LYS A 40 -3.10 10.55 -2.31
N THR A 41 -2.04 10.06 -1.69
CA THR A 41 -2.03 9.68 -0.26
C THR A 41 -1.16 10.59 0.59
N SER A 42 -0.82 11.78 0.08
CA SER A 42 0.11 12.70 0.75
C SER A 42 -0.36 13.18 2.12
N GLN A 43 -1.66 13.21 2.37
CA GLN A 43 -2.23 13.58 3.66
C GLN A 43 -1.96 12.56 4.77
N PHE A 44 -1.64 11.31 4.42
CA PHE A 44 -1.36 10.27 5.42
C PHE A 44 0.12 10.29 5.82
N PRO A 45 0.44 10.48 7.11
CA PRO A 45 1.82 10.56 7.55
C PRO A 45 2.55 9.22 7.51
N ASN A 46 1.81 8.12 7.70
CA ASN A 46 2.41 6.79 7.83
C ASN A 46 2.15 5.96 6.57
N ARG A 47 3.18 5.83 5.76
CA ARG A 47 3.13 5.13 4.48
C ARG A 47 4.27 4.12 4.38
N ILE A 48 3.95 2.89 4.04
CA ILE A 48 4.89 1.77 3.98
C ILE A 48 4.77 1.10 2.62
N LEU A 49 5.90 0.77 2.02
CA LEU A 49 5.96 -0.02 0.79
C LEU A 49 6.43 -1.43 1.13
N ASN A 50 5.68 -2.43 0.73
CA ASN A 50 6.11 -3.82 0.79
C ASN A 50 6.71 -4.21 -0.56
N ALA A 51 7.96 -4.63 -0.56
CA ALA A 51 8.67 -5.08 -1.74
C ALA A 51 9.78 -6.06 -1.36
N ASN A 52 10.16 -6.93 -2.28
CA ASN A 52 11.21 -7.92 -2.09
C ASN A 52 12.39 -7.65 -3.02
N GLY A 53 13.50 -8.37 -2.81
CA GLY A 53 14.72 -8.21 -3.58
C GLY A 53 15.56 -7.02 -3.15
N ASP A 54 16.20 -6.35 -4.09
CA ASP A 54 17.01 -5.17 -3.78
C ASP A 54 16.12 -3.95 -3.52
N LEU A 55 15.97 -3.61 -2.24
CA LEU A 55 15.11 -2.52 -1.81
C LEU A 55 15.67 -1.13 -2.11
N LYS A 56 16.97 -1.04 -2.46
CA LYS A 56 17.59 0.23 -2.81
C LYS A 56 16.96 0.91 -4.03
N ARG A 57 16.31 0.13 -4.90
CA ARG A 57 15.60 0.67 -6.07
C ARG A 57 14.45 1.62 -5.69
N PHE A 58 14.00 1.61 -4.44
CA PHE A 58 12.96 2.50 -3.93
C PHE A 58 13.48 3.68 -3.10
N SER A 59 14.79 3.85 -2.99
CA SER A 59 15.40 4.86 -2.11
C SER A 59 14.98 6.30 -2.42
N GLN A 60 14.66 6.59 -3.67
CA GLN A 60 14.21 7.92 -4.10
C GLN A 60 12.87 8.35 -3.53
N PHE A 61 12.04 7.42 -3.06
CA PHE A 61 10.69 7.72 -2.60
C PHE A 61 10.59 8.13 -1.14
N LYS A 62 11.68 8.04 -0.38
CA LYS A 62 11.73 8.37 1.05
C LYS A 62 10.63 7.67 1.86
N LEU A 63 10.34 6.43 1.50
CA LEU A 63 9.37 5.58 2.19
C LEU A 63 10.07 4.57 3.08
N THR A 64 9.37 4.11 4.11
CA THR A 64 9.72 2.86 4.77
C THR A 64 9.42 1.72 3.82
N VAL A 65 10.44 0.94 3.46
CA VAL A 65 10.30 -0.22 2.57
C VAL A 65 10.62 -1.48 3.35
N ILE A 66 9.71 -2.45 3.34
CA ILE A 66 9.86 -3.70 4.07
C ILE A 66 9.64 -4.92 3.17
N PRO A 67 10.42 -5.98 3.34
CA PRO A 67 10.18 -7.23 2.61
C PRO A 67 9.06 -8.05 3.25
N ASP A 68 8.65 -9.11 2.55
CA ASP A 68 7.78 -10.12 3.13
C ASP A 68 8.48 -10.79 4.32
N ILE A 69 7.72 -11.05 5.40
CA ILE A 69 8.24 -11.75 6.58
C ILE A 69 8.42 -13.25 6.35
N TYR A 70 7.76 -13.81 5.33
CA TYR A 70 7.89 -15.20 4.94
C TYR A 70 8.41 -15.30 3.50
N ASP A 71 9.40 -16.14 3.29
CA ASP A 71 9.88 -16.47 1.96
C ASP A 71 8.89 -17.39 1.26
N GLY A 72 8.83 -17.35 -0.07
CA GLY A 72 8.05 -18.29 -0.87
C GLY A 72 6.89 -17.68 -1.65
N TYR A 73 6.73 -16.37 -1.63
CA TYR A 73 5.76 -15.67 -2.47
C TYR A 73 4.32 -16.11 -2.27
N PHE A 74 3.84 -15.96 -1.05
CA PHE A 74 2.45 -16.33 -0.68
C PHE A 74 1.39 -15.34 -1.14
N GLY A 75 1.71 -14.50 -2.12
CA GLY A 75 0.79 -13.53 -2.69
C GLY A 75 0.62 -12.27 -1.83
N PRO A 76 -0.37 -11.42 -2.16
CA PRO A 76 -0.52 -10.12 -1.52
C PRO A 76 -0.83 -10.17 -0.02
N LEU A 77 -1.43 -11.26 0.45
CA LEU A 77 -1.74 -11.42 1.88
C LEU A 77 -0.47 -11.45 2.75
N CYS A 78 0.63 -12.00 2.24
CA CYS A 78 1.90 -11.99 2.95
C CYS A 78 2.43 -10.56 3.11
N GLY A 79 2.31 -9.74 2.08
CA GLY A 79 2.67 -8.32 2.14
C GLY A 79 1.82 -7.55 3.15
N ILE A 80 0.51 -7.77 3.15
CA ILE A 80 -0.41 -7.17 4.11
C ILE A 80 0.00 -7.55 5.54
N LEU A 81 0.20 -8.84 5.80
CA LEU A 81 0.62 -9.33 7.12
C LEU A 81 1.96 -8.72 7.54
N SER A 82 2.91 -8.60 6.61
CA SER A 82 4.22 -8.01 6.88
C SER A 82 4.10 -6.56 7.33
N ILE A 83 3.28 -5.77 6.62
CA ILE A 83 3.00 -4.38 6.99
C ILE A 83 2.29 -4.31 8.34
N MET A 84 1.29 -5.15 8.58
CA MET A 84 0.57 -5.17 9.86
C MET A 84 1.50 -5.45 11.04
N LYS A 85 2.36 -6.45 10.93
CA LYS A 85 3.33 -6.78 11.98
C LYS A 85 4.36 -5.67 12.21
N TYR A 86 4.85 -5.08 11.14
CA TYR A 86 5.74 -3.92 11.25
C TYR A 86 5.03 -2.76 11.94
N SER A 87 3.79 -2.48 11.56
CA SER A 87 3.00 -1.38 12.11
C SER A 87 2.70 -1.55 13.60
N GLN A 88 2.40 -2.76 14.05
CA GLN A 88 2.19 -3.03 15.48
C GLN A 88 3.39 -2.63 16.33
N LYS A 89 4.59 -2.83 15.78
CA LYS A 89 5.84 -2.51 16.49
C LYS A 89 6.19 -1.03 16.44
N HIS A 90 5.98 -0.38 15.30
CA HIS A 90 6.50 0.96 15.03
C HIS A 90 5.45 2.07 15.09
N TYR A 91 4.18 1.73 14.98
CA TYR A 91 3.05 2.67 14.96
C TYR A 91 1.94 2.21 15.91
N PRO A 92 2.16 2.26 17.23
CA PRO A 92 1.22 1.67 18.20
C PRO A 92 -0.16 2.35 18.22
N SER A 93 -0.27 3.57 17.73
CA SER A 93 -1.56 4.27 17.59
C SER A 93 -2.36 3.86 16.35
N ALA A 94 -1.73 3.16 15.40
CA ALA A 94 -2.41 2.74 14.19
C ALA A 94 -3.43 1.65 14.48
N LYS A 95 -4.62 1.82 13.91
CA LYS A 95 -5.72 0.87 14.06
C LYS A 95 -6.12 0.24 12.73
N TRP A 96 -5.78 0.90 11.63
CA TRP A 96 -6.22 0.49 10.30
C TRP A 96 -5.06 0.46 9.33
N LEU A 97 -5.09 -0.50 8.44
CA LEU A 97 -4.21 -0.58 7.28
C LEU A 97 -5.06 -0.43 6.02
N LEU A 98 -4.80 0.59 5.23
CA LEU A 98 -5.32 0.70 3.87
C LEU A 98 -4.28 0.13 2.90
N SER A 99 -4.54 -1.03 2.36
CA SER A 99 -3.66 -1.65 1.37
C SER A 99 -3.99 -1.20 -0.05
N CYS A 100 -2.98 -0.83 -0.79
CA CYS A 100 -3.08 -0.39 -2.17
C CYS A 100 -2.17 -1.24 -3.05
N ALA A 101 -2.74 -1.84 -4.09
CA ALA A 101 -1.94 -2.49 -5.12
C ALA A 101 -1.18 -1.44 -5.94
N THR A 102 0.05 -1.74 -6.33
CA THR A 102 0.91 -0.78 -7.03
C THR A 102 0.70 -0.75 -8.55
N ASP A 103 -0.42 -1.25 -9.01
CA ASP A 103 -0.87 -1.18 -10.42
C ASP A 103 -2.08 -0.26 -10.63
N VAL A 104 -2.52 0.46 -9.60
CA VAL A 104 -3.67 1.37 -9.64
C VAL A 104 -3.19 2.81 -9.44
N PRO A 105 -2.97 3.59 -10.51
CA PRO A 105 -2.37 4.92 -10.39
C PRO A 105 -3.30 5.98 -9.79
N PHE A 106 -4.60 5.87 -10.03
CA PHE A 106 -5.56 6.92 -9.67
C PHE A 106 -6.46 6.50 -8.52
N ILE A 107 -5.92 6.62 -7.31
CA ILE A 107 -6.66 6.38 -6.08
C ILE A 107 -7.49 7.64 -5.77
N PRO A 108 -8.81 7.52 -5.52
CA PRO A 108 -9.59 8.67 -5.07
C PRO A 108 -8.99 9.27 -3.78
N PRO A 109 -8.79 10.58 -3.71
CA PRO A 109 -8.10 11.20 -2.56
C PRO A 109 -8.84 11.00 -1.23
N ASN A 110 -10.14 10.80 -1.26
CA ASN A 110 -10.96 10.55 -0.08
C ASN A 110 -11.23 9.07 0.22
N LEU A 111 -10.55 8.15 -0.49
CA LEU A 111 -10.81 6.71 -0.36
C LEU A 111 -10.59 6.22 1.08
N GLY A 112 -9.46 6.58 1.68
CA GLY A 112 -9.13 6.15 3.04
C GLY A 112 -10.15 6.62 4.07
N GLU A 113 -10.57 7.86 3.98
CA GLU A 113 -11.59 8.44 4.87
C GLU A 113 -12.94 7.74 4.71
N ARG A 114 -13.38 7.53 3.48
CA ARG A 114 -14.65 6.85 3.19
C ARG A 114 -14.66 5.40 3.69
N LEU A 115 -13.57 4.67 3.48
CA LEU A 115 -13.47 3.30 3.99
C LEU A 115 -13.46 3.26 5.51
N PHE A 116 -12.74 4.19 6.15
CA PHE A 116 -12.71 4.30 7.60
C PHE A 116 -14.11 4.60 8.20
N GLU A 117 -14.82 5.57 7.64
CA GLU A 117 -16.18 5.92 8.07
C GLU A 117 -17.13 4.74 7.91
N HIS A 118 -17.02 4.01 6.80
CA HIS A 118 -17.85 2.83 6.57
C HIS A 118 -17.53 1.72 7.58
N ALA A 119 -16.26 1.46 7.85
CA ALA A 119 -15.84 0.48 8.85
C ALA A 119 -16.40 0.81 10.24
N ALA A 120 -16.30 2.07 10.65
CA ALA A 120 -16.79 2.53 11.94
C ALA A 120 -18.33 2.41 12.05
N THR A 121 -19.05 2.73 10.97
CA THR A 121 -20.50 2.66 10.95
C THR A 121 -21.05 1.23 10.91
N ALA A 122 -20.39 0.35 10.16
CA ALA A 122 -20.81 -1.03 9.96
C ALA A 122 -20.28 -2.00 11.03
N ASP A 123 -19.46 -1.50 11.96
CA ASP A 123 -18.80 -2.30 13.01
C ASP A 123 -18.08 -3.53 12.41
N THR A 124 -17.28 -3.30 11.40
CA THR A 124 -16.55 -4.35 10.68
C THR A 124 -15.05 -4.12 10.73
N ASN A 125 -14.32 -5.22 10.67
CA ASN A 125 -12.85 -5.19 10.68
C ASN A 125 -12.23 -5.13 9.27
N ILE A 126 -13.01 -5.37 8.23
CA ILE A 126 -12.55 -5.38 6.84
C ILE A 126 -13.56 -4.66 5.97
N VAL A 127 -13.07 -3.73 5.18
CA VAL A 127 -13.86 -2.99 4.19
C VAL A 127 -13.11 -3.01 2.85
N MET A 128 -13.81 -3.24 1.78
CA MET A 128 -13.25 -3.23 0.44
C MET A 128 -13.94 -2.17 -0.42
N ALA A 129 -13.14 -1.45 -1.18
CA ALA A 129 -13.67 -0.60 -2.25
C ALA A 129 -14.05 -1.48 -3.46
N THR A 130 -15.22 -1.22 -4.02
CA THR A 130 -15.66 -1.87 -5.25
C THR A 130 -16.01 -0.83 -6.30
N SER A 131 -15.88 -1.20 -7.56
CA SER A 131 -16.28 -0.38 -8.70
C SER A 131 -17.17 -1.20 -9.61
N TYR A 132 -18.33 -0.65 -9.95
CA TYR A 132 -19.33 -1.33 -10.80
C TYR A 132 -19.75 -2.72 -10.26
N GLY A 133 -19.78 -2.90 -8.93
CA GLY A 133 -20.17 -4.18 -8.31
C GLY A 133 -19.11 -5.28 -8.39
N ARG A 134 -17.87 -4.93 -8.70
CA ARG A 134 -16.74 -5.85 -8.79
C ARG A 134 -15.65 -5.53 -7.76
#